data_4820156905f8a5562460f8720685cdc3
#
_entry.id   4820156905f8a5562460f8720685cdc3
#
_cell.length_a   1.000
_cell.length_b   1.000
_cell.length_c   1.000
_cell.angle_alpha   90.00
_cell.angle_beta   90.00
_cell.angle_gamma   90.00
#
_symmetry.space_group_name_H-M   'P 1'
#
loop_
_entity.id
_entity.type
_entity.pdbx_description
1 polymer ?
#
loop_
_entity_poly.entity_id
_entity_poly.type
_entity_poly.pdbx_seq_one_letter_code
_entity_poly.pdbx_strand_id
1 'polypeptide(L)'
;MKPEIAVIARVGAHQALAAAGLQPQQTRVFSTPYGDSRPVHFFRHEGLEFAVLSRHGEAGYEISAPFINARANLYALKDLGVAKVLAWVAPGSLRQELAPGDLVVPGDVLDEGRGGPHTFFTGVGWGFIRHNPLFCPELREALLRGLAGAPFTVHGHGVYLATTGPRLETAAEIRKFRLLGGDLVGQTLAPEVFLARELELCYVALTYVVNYAEGLLDRPYRPGTLFEGLATTEEVARVAAVEAALPQLLLGLLPGLAATPRQCPCPRLLERYRLRGDLGPDWRTWVR
;
A
#
# COMPACT_ATOMS: atom_id res chain seq x y z
N MET A 1 8.96 19.09 10.31
CA MET A 1 8.32 18.81 9.00
C MET A 1 6.88 18.41 9.26
N LYS A 2 5.97 18.83 8.38
CA LYS A 2 4.53 18.48 8.44
C LYS A 2 4.11 17.94 7.07
N PRO A 3 4.45 16.67 6.76
CA PRO A 3 4.13 16.09 5.47
C PRO A 3 2.62 15.92 5.31
N GLU A 4 2.05 16.40 4.21
CA GLU A 4 0.65 16.14 3.86
C GLU A 4 0.47 14.78 3.17
N ILE A 5 1.54 14.24 2.55
CA ILE A 5 1.55 12.97 1.84
C ILE A 5 2.61 12.03 2.42
N ALA A 6 2.27 10.75 2.48
CA ALA A 6 3.20 9.69 2.85
C ALA A 6 3.21 8.55 1.83
N VAL A 7 4.36 7.88 1.73
CA VAL A 7 4.53 6.62 1.01
C VAL A 7 4.65 5.50 2.04
N ILE A 8 3.83 4.47 1.93
CA ILE A 8 4.01 3.22 2.66
C ILE A 8 4.55 2.18 1.67
N ALA A 9 5.81 1.80 1.85
CA ALA A 9 6.49 0.88 0.96
C ALA A 9 6.75 -0.49 1.61
N ARG A 10 7.29 -1.41 0.83
CA ARG A 10 7.61 -2.77 1.26
C ARG A 10 8.78 -2.80 2.23
N VAL A 11 9.98 -2.66 1.70
CA VAL A 11 11.29 -2.71 2.40
C VAL A 11 12.19 -1.63 1.83
N GLY A 12 12.97 -0.96 2.67
CA GLY A 12 14.12 -0.16 2.25
C GLY A 12 13.86 0.98 1.27
N ALA A 13 12.62 1.48 1.12
CA ALA A 13 12.32 2.56 0.18
C ALA A 13 13.12 3.84 0.49
N HIS A 14 13.37 4.12 1.78
CA HIS A 14 14.22 5.24 2.20
C HIS A 14 15.67 5.05 1.74
N GLN A 15 16.18 3.81 1.71
CA GLN A 15 17.52 3.50 1.22
C GLN A 15 17.62 3.68 -0.29
N ALA A 16 16.58 3.28 -1.03
CA ALA A 16 16.52 3.51 -2.48
C ALA A 16 16.53 5.00 -2.81
N LEU A 17 15.79 5.83 -2.06
CA LEU A 17 15.82 7.29 -2.20
C LEU A 17 17.19 7.86 -1.83
N ALA A 18 17.83 7.35 -0.75
CA ALA A 18 19.17 7.77 -0.32
C ALA A 18 20.22 7.43 -1.37
N ALA A 19 20.16 6.25 -1.97
CA ALA A 19 21.05 5.85 -3.07
C ALA A 19 20.86 6.71 -4.33
N ALA A 20 19.65 7.24 -4.54
CA ALA A 20 19.34 8.22 -5.60
C ALA A 20 19.73 9.67 -5.22
N GLY A 21 20.41 9.89 -4.11
CA GLY A 21 20.92 11.19 -3.68
C GLY A 21 19.97 11.97 -2.74
N LEU A 22 18.82 11.42 -2.37
CA LEU A 22 17.87 12.09 -1.47
C LEU A 22 17.91 11.48 -0.07
N GLN A 23 18.65 12.12 0.84
CA GLN A 23 18.77 11.68 2.22
C GLN A 23 17.56 12.12 3.07
N PRO A 24 17.10 11.28 4.03
CA PRO A 24 16.10 11.70 4.98
C PRO A 24 16.64 12.80 5.89
N GLN A 25 15.86 13.85 6.10
CA GLN A 25 16.21 14.95 7.02
C GLN A 25 16.03 14.56 8.49
N GLN A 26 15.11 13.65 8.75
CA GLN A 26 14.78 13.14 10.07
C GLN A 26 14.22 11.74 9.95
N THR A 27 14.44 10.91 10.98
CA THR A 27 13.78 9.61 11.16
C THR A 27 13.22 9.55 12.58
N ARG A 28 11.97 9.10 12.73
CA ARG A 28 11.32 8.97 14.03
C ARG A 28 10.45 7.72 14.09
N VAL A 29 10.42 7.09 15.26
CA VAL A 29 9.43 6.10 15.67
C VAL A 29 8.40 6.82 16.54
N PHE A 30 7.13 6.54 16.35
CA PHE A 30 6.03 7.15 17.09
C PHE A 30 5.38 6.11 18.00
N SER A 31 5.32 6.41 19.28
CA SER A 31 4.52 5.62 20.22
C SER A 31 3.06 5.99 20.06
N THR A 32 2.21 5.00 19.86
CA THR A 32 0.77 5.15 19.63
C THR A 32 -0.02 4.30 20.60
N PRO A 33 -1.35 4.48 20.73
CA PRO A 33 -2.19 3.59 21.53
C PRO A 33 -2.15 2.11 21.10
N TYR A 34 -1.62 1.84 19.91
CA TYR A 34 -1.51 0.49 19.31
C TYR A 34 -0.09 -0.06 19.35
N GLY A 35 0.81 0.57 20.09
CA GLY A 35 2.26 0.28 20.10
C GLY A 35 3.04 1.20 19.16
N ASP A 36 4.31 0.89 18.97
CA ASP A 36 5.19 1.74 18.18
C ASP A 36 4.94 1.56 16.67
N SER A 37 5.02 2.67 15.92
CA SER A 37 5.05 2.66 14.47
C SER A 37 6.37 2.07 13.95
N ARG A 38 6.41 1.68 12.69
CA ARG A 38 7.70 1.56 11.99
C ARG A 38 8.38 2.93 11.90
N PRO A 39 9.72 2.97 11.70
CA PRO A 39 10.41 4.23 11.47
C PRO A 39 9.79 5.02 10.32
N VAL A 40 9.51 6.29 10.57
CA VAL A 40 9.01 7.25 9.60
C VAL A 40 10.16 8.16 9.20
N HIS A 41 10.55 8.13 7.94
CA HIS A 41 11.60 8.95 7.35
C HIS A 41 11.00 10.17 6.69
N PHE A 42 11.50 11.35 7.02
CA PHE A 42 11.03 12.62 6.51
C PHE A 42 11.95 13.13 5.43
N PHE A 43 11.40 13.47 4.30
CA PHE A 43 12.11 13.97 3.13
C PHE A 43 11.60 15.34 2.71
N ARG A 44 12.48 16.10 2.04
CA ARG A 44 12.11 17.30 1.29
C ARG A 44 12.76 17.25 -0.08
N HIS A 45 11.95 17.39 -1.12
CA HIS A 45 12.40 17.43 -2.51
C HIS A 45 11.63 18.52 -3.26
N GLU A 46 12.34 19.46 -3.90
CA GLU A 46 11.74 20.57 -4.66
C GLU A 46 10.62 21.32 -3.90
N GLY A 47 10.82 21.55 -2.62
CA GLY A 47 9.86 22.23 -1.74
C GLY A 47 8.74 21.34 -1.18
N LEU A 48 8.56 20.12 -1.69
CA LEU A 48 7.60 19.16 -1.16
C LEU A 48 8.17 18.44 0.06
N GLU A 49 7.44 18.47 1.18
CA GLU A 49 7.71 17.63 2.35
C GLU A 49 6.86 16.37 2.28
N PHE A 50 7.47 15.20 2.41
CA PHE A 50 6.77 13.92 2.43
C PHE A 50 7.41 12.95 3.42
N ALA A 51 6.64 11.92 3.81
CA ALA A 51 7.09 10.86 4.69
C ALA A 51 7.19 9.53 3.96
N VAL A 52 8.13 8.68 4.37
CA VAL A 52 8.27 7.31 3.87
C VAL A 52 8.33 6.36 5.05
N LEU A 53 7.58 5.27 4.98
CA LEU A 53 7.55 4.20 5.97
C LEU A 53 7.67 2.86 5.25
N SER A 54 8.63 2.02 5.69
CA SER A 54 8.82 0.66 5.19
C SER A 54 8.11 -0.32 6.12
N ARG A 55 7.00 -0.95 5.64
CA ARG A 55 6.12 -1.76 6.52
C ARG A 55 6.77 -3.06 7.01
N HIS A 56 7.63 -3.67 6.20
CA HIS A 56 8.27 -4.94 6.53
C HIS A 56 9.62 -4.81 7.23
N GLY A 57 10.28 -3.68 7.12
CA GLY A 57 11.60 -3.44 7.72
C GLY A 57 12.45 -2.47 6.94
N GLU A 58 13.56 -2.09 7.57
CA GLU A 58 14.48 -1.10 7.03
C GLU A 58 15.51 -1.73 6.08
N ALA A 59 16.11 -2.87 6.50
CA ALA A 59 17.19 -3.52 5.77
C ALA A 59 16.80 -4.89 5.17
N GLY A 60 15.51 -5.24 5.22
CA GLY A 60 15.00 -6.53 4.77
C GLY A 60 13.63 -6.84 5.34
N TYR A 61 13.17 -8.06 5.17
CA TYR A 61 11.95 -8.55 5.79
C TYR A 61 12.17 -8.86 7.27
N GLU A 62 12.14 -7.83 8.13
CA GLU A 62 12.21 -7.96 9.58
C GLU A 62 10.89 -8.46 10.16
N ILE A 63 9.77 -8.10 9.53
CA ILE A 63 8.42 -8.45 9.95
C ILE A 63 7.65 -8.99 8.74
N SER A 64 7.08 -10.18 8.86
CA SER A 64 6.19 -10.74 7.85
C SER A 64 4.78 -10.12 7.94
N ALA A 65 4.03 -10.20 6.84
CA ALA A 65 2.76 -9.49 6.66
C ALA A 65 1.76 -9.64 7.82
N PRO A 66 1.53 -10.83 8.40
CA PRO A 66 0.56 -10.99 9.51
C PRO A 66 0.89 -10.22 10.78
N PHE A 67 2.16 -9.81 10.93
CA PHE A 67 2.66 -9.15 12.15
C PHE A 67 2.91 -7.64 11.96
N ILE A 68 2.59 -7.09 10.79
CA ILE A 68 2.67 -5.65 10.56
C ILE A 68 1.62 -4.95 11.43
N ASN A 69 2.07 -4.00 12.25
CA ASN A 69 1.17 -3.16 13.03
C ASN A 69 0.63 -1.99 12.17
N ALA A 70 -0.31 -2.30 11.28
CA ALA A 70 -0.89 -1.30 10.38
C ALA A 70 -1.63 -0.18 11.14
N ARG A 71 -2.25 -0.49 12.31
CA ARG A 71 -2.89 0.51 13.16
C ARG A 71 -1.89 1.54 13.66
N ALA A 72 -0.77 1.10 14.25
CA ALA A 72 0.26 2.01 14.74
C ALA A 72 0.85 2.86 13.61
N ASN A 73 1.12 2.26 12.45
CA ASN A 73 1.67 2.97 11.30
C ASN A 73 0.73 4.07 10.79
N LEU A 74 -0.52 3.75 10.55
CA LEU A 74 -1.51 4.70 10.03
C LEU A 74 -1.90 5.76 11.06
N TYR A 75 -1.99 5.38 12.34
CA TYR A 75 -2.21 6.33 13.43
C TYR A 75 -1.09 7.39 13.46
N ALA A 76 0.17 6.94 13.44
CA ALA A 76 1.33 7.82 13.45
C ALA A 76 1.33 8.78 12.25
N LEU A 77 1.03 8.30 11.05
CA LEU A 77 0.93 9.14 9.86
C LEU A 77 -0.21 10.17 9.99
N LYS A 78 -1.37 9.75 10.47
CA LYS A 78 -2.50 10.67 10.71
C LYS A 78 -2.16 11.73 11.76
N ASP A 79 -1.47 11.34 12.83
CA ASP A 79 -1.05 12.24 13.91
C ASP A 79 -0.02 13.30 13.47
N LEU A 80 0.79 12.96 12.47
CA LEU A 80 1.72 13.86 11.79
C LEU A 80 1.03 14.89 10.88
N GLY A 81 -0.27 14.73 10.61
CA GLY A 81 -1.02 15.57 9.69
C GLY A 81 -1.06 15.05 8.26
N VAL A 82 -0.55 13.83 8.01
CA VAL A 82 -0.69 13.18 6.71
C VAL A 82 -2.16 13.04 6.36
N ALA A 83 -2.52 13.45 5.16
CA ALA A 83 -3.86 13.40 4.61
C ALA A 83 -3.98 12.43 3.43
N LYS A 84 -2.86 12.13 2.79
CA LYS A 84 -2.77 11.33 1.57
C LYS A 84 -1.72 10.24 1.72
N VAL A 85 -2.04 9.03 1.29
CA VAL A 85 -1.14 7.86 1.34
C VAL A 85 -1.04 7.23 -0.04
N LEU A 86 0.20 7.06 -0.51
CA LEU A 86 0.55 6.21 -1.63
C LEU A 86 1.14 4.90 -1.08
N ALA A 87 0.47 3.78 -1.29
CA ALA A 87 1.01 2.47 -0.99
C ALA A 87 1.78 1.92 -2.19
N TRP A 88 3.03 1.52 -1.97
CA TRP A 88 3.87 0.82 -2.95
C TRP A 88 3.94 -0.66 -2.59
N VAL A 89 3.43 -1.52 -3.46
CA VAL A 89 3.20 -2.94 -3.16
C VAL A 89 3.68 -3.83 -4.30
N ALA A 90 4.12 -5.04 -3.97
CA ALA A 90 4.70 -6.01 -4.88
C ALA A 90 3.91 -7.34 -4.83
N PRO A 91 2.75 -7.43 -5.49
CA PRO A 91 1.95 -8.66 -5.55
C PRO A 91 2.44 -9.64 -6.62
N GLY A 92 2.01 -10.90 -6.50
CA GLY A 92 1.98 -11.86 -7.58
C GLY A 92 0.78 -11.63 -8.51
N SER A 93 0.91 -12.02 -9.79
CA SER A 93 -0.17 -11.98 -10.76
C SER A 93 -1.02 -13.23 -10.73
N LEU A 94 -2.34 -13.07 -10.77
CA LEU A 94 -3.34 -14.12 -10.99
C LEU A 94 -3.75 -14.23 -12.48
N ARG A 95 -3.19 -13.37 -13.36
CA ARG A 95 -3.53 -13.24 -14.77
C ARG A 95 -2.27 -13.29 -15.62
N GLN A 96 -2.30 -14.04 -16.71
CA GLN A 96 -1.14 -14.11 -17.62
C GLN A 96 -0.87 -12.79 -18.35
N GLU A 97 -1.90 -11.95 -18.49
CA GLU A 97 -1.84 -10.63 -19.14
C GLU A 97 -1.16 -9.57 -18.28
N LEU A 98 -1.03 -9.80 -16.96
CA LEU A 98 -0.32 -8.92 -16.04
C LEU A 98 1.06 -9.52 -15.77
N ALA A 99 2.02 -9.14 -16.58
CA ALA A 99 3.35 -9.75 -16.55
C ALA A 99 4.24 -9.18 -15.44
N PRO A 100 5.23 -9.95 -14.93
CA PRO A 100 6.24 -9.42 -14.03
C PRO A 100 6.93 -8.17 -14.59
N GLY A 101 7.02 -7.12 -13.77
CA GLY A 101 7.48 -5.79 -14.15
C GLY A 101 6.38 -4.85 -14.65
N ASP A 102 5.13 -5.31 -14.83
CA ASP A 102 4.03 -4.40 -15.12
C ASP A 102 3.61 -3.62 -13.87
N LEU A 103 3.21 -2.37 -14.06
CA LEU A 103 2.60 -1.53 -13.02
C LEU A 103 1.09 -1.67 -13.07
N VAL A 104 0.46 -1.81 -11.91
CA VAL A 104 -1.00 -1.89 -11.81
C VAL A 104 -1.49 -0.90 -10.76
N VAL A 105 -2.50 -0.11 -11.11
CA VAL A 105 -3.23 0.77 -10.18
C VAL A 105 -4.56 0.07 -9.83
N PRO A 106 -4.63 -0.67 -8.70
CA PRO A 106 -5.82 -1.45 -8.38
C PRO A 106 -7.03 -0.54 -8.16
N GLY A 107 -8.20 -1.05 -8.52
CA GLY A 107 -9.50 -0.39 -8.34
C GLY A 107 -10.23 -0.86 -7.09
N ASP A 108 -9.97 -2.11 -6.67
CA ASP A 108 -10.67 -2.73 -5.54
C ASP A 108 -9.81 -3.80 -4.87
N VAL A 109 -10.28 -4.30 -3.71
CA VAL A 109 -9.65 -5.36 -2.92
C VAL A 109 -10.68 -6.43 -2.56
N LEU A 110 -10.30 -7.68 -2.78
CA LEU A 110 -10.94 -8.86 -2.18
C LEU A 110 -10.13 -9.25 -0.94
N ASP A 111 -10.72 -9.21 0.24
CA ASP A 111 -10.05 -9.58 1.48
C ASP A 111 -10.38 -11.04 1.85
N GLU A 112 -9.45 -11.94 1.56
CA GLU A 112 -9.44 -13.35 1.97
C GLU A 112 -8.48 -13.57 3.15
N GLY A 113 -7.93 -12.48 3.73
CA GLY A 113 -7.11 -12.52 4.92
C GLY A 113 -7.93 -12.85 6.17
N ARG A 114 -7.34 -13.64 7.07
CA ARG A 114 -7.96 -13.98 8.34
C ARG A 114 -7.00 -13.70 9.48
N GLY A 115 -7.46 -12.96 10.47
CA GLY A 115 -6.67 -12.60 11.64
C GLY A 115 -6.13 -11.18 11.59
N GLY A 116 -5.71 -10.69 12.75
CA GLY A 116 -5.24 -9.32 12.95
C GLY A 116 -6.38 -8.31 13.12
N PRO A 117 -6.05 -7.11 13.57
CA PRO A 117 -7.03 -6.05 13.78
C PRO A 117 -7.39 -5.40 12.44
N HIS A 118 -8.65 -5.53 12.05
CA HIS A 118 -9.19 -4.96 10.81
C HIS A 118 -9.87 -3.59 10.99
N THR A 119 -9.92 -3.07 12.24
CA THR A 119 -10.62 -1.82 12.56
C THR A 119 -9.96 -1.10 13.73
N PHE A 120 -10.09 0.21 13.75
CA PHE A 120 -9.82 1.07 14.91
C PHE A 120 -11.00 1.08 15.91
N PHE A 121 -12.20 0.73 15.48
CA PHE A 121 -13.44 0.88 16.25
C PHE A 121 -13.78 -0.37 17.05
N THR A 122 -12.86 -0.81 17.90
CA THR A 122 -13.04 -2.01 18.73
C THR A 122 -14.02 -1.74 19.87
N GLY A 123 -15.06 -2.58 19.99
CA GLY A 123 -16.00 -2.52 21.10
C GLY A 123 -16.98 -1.32 21.08
N VAL A 124 -17.15 -0.67 19.93
CA VAL A 124 -18.07 0.46 19.75
C VAL A 124 -19.07 0.19 18.61
N GLY A 125 -20.20 0.89 18.62
CA GLY A 125 -21.29 0.69 17.65
C GLY A 125 -21.19 1.51 16.37
N TRP A 126 -20.01 2.01 16.03
CA TRP A 126 -19.77 2.76 14.78
C TRP A 126 -18.61 2.15 13.99
N GLY A 127 -18.27 2.73 12.82
CA GLY A 127 -17.26 2.21 11.90
C GLY A 127 -17.86 1.58 10.64
N PHE A 128 -19.20 1.56 10.51
CA PHE A 128 -19.84 1.16 9.25
C PHE A 128 -19.68 2.28 8.23
N ILE A 129 -18.70 2.13 7.34
CA ILE A 129 -18.40 3.06 6.25
C ILE A 129 -18.55 2.36 4.89
N ARG A 130 -18.87 3.14 3.86
CA ARG A 130 -18.96 2.58 2.50
C ARG A 130 -17.58 2.54 1.87
N HIS A 131 -17.27 1.39 1.23
CA HIS A 131 -16.00 1.16 0.55
C HIS A 131 -16.12 1.15 -0.99
N ASN A 132 -17.11 1.83 -1.54
CA ASN A 132 -17.26 2.00 -2.98
C ASN A 132 -17.34 3.50 -3.32
N PRO A 133 -16.31 4.09 -3.97
CA PRO A 133 -15.02 3.47 -4.30
C PRO A 133 -14.14 3.19 -3.07
N LEU A 134 -13.31 2.13 -3.14
CA LEU A 134 -12.40 1.77 -2.05
C LEU A 134 -11.19 2.71 -2.01
N PHE A 135 -10.46 2.85 -3.12
CA PHE A 135 -9.34 3.78 -3.26
C PHE A 135 -9.85 5.20 -3.54
N CYS A 136 -9.09 6.22 -3.10
CA CYS A 136 -9.43 7.61 -3.38
C CYS A 136 -9.50 7.88 -4.89
N PRO A 137 -10.66 8.28 -5.44
CA PRO A 137 -10.81 8.44 -6.89
C PRO A 137 -9.92 9.54 -7.45
N GLU A 138 -9.77 10.65 -6.73
CA GLU A 138 -8.93 11.78 -7.16
C GLU A 138 -7.44 11.42 -7.17
N LEU A 139 -6.94 10.74 -6.11
CA LEU A 139 -5.56 10.28 -6.10
C LEU A 139 -5.31 9.21 -7.16
N ARG A 140 -6.28 8.33 -7.40
CA ARG A 140 -6.16 7.29 -8.42
C ARG A 140 -6.06 7.89 -9.82
N GLU A 141 -6.88 8.87 -10.12
CA GLU A 141 -6.81 9.60 -11.38
C GLU A 141 -5.50 10.38 -11.53
N ALA A 142 -5.05 11.08 -10.48
CA ALA A 142 -3.78 11.80 -10.48
C ALA A 142 -2.60 10.84 -10.67
N LEU A 143 -2.64 9.67 -10.03
CA LEU A 143 -1.63 8.62 -10.18
C LEU A 143 -1.55 8.12 -11.63
N LEU A 144 -2.68 7.81 -12.25
CA LEU A 144 -2.75 7.37 -13.64
C LEU A 144 -2.24 8.43 -14.61
N ARG A 145 -2.58 9.72 -14.39
CA ARG A 145 -2.02 10.82 -15.19
C ARG A 145 -0.51 10.92 -15.02
N GLY A 146 0.00 10.78 -13.80
CA GLY A 146 1.44 10.84 -13.54
C GLY A 146 2.23 9.66 -14.12
N LEU A 147 1.56 8.52 -14.33
CA LEU A 147 2.15 7.33 -14.95
C LEU A 147 2.07 7.36 -16.49
N ALA A 148 1.37 8.33 -17.07
CA ALA A 148 1.31 8.47 -18.53
C ALA A 148 2.71 8.74 -19.09
N GLY A 149 3.19 7.86 -19.96
CA GLY A 149 4.55 7.93 -20.53
C GLY A 149 5.63 7.28 -19.65
N ALA A 150 5.30 6.63 -18.56
CA ALA A 150 6.26 5.80 -17.82
C ALA A 150 6.85 4.71 -18.74
N PRO A 151 8.13 4.32 -18.56
CA PRO A 151 8.77 3.33 -19.43
C PRO A 151 8.36 1.89 -19.09
N PHE A 152 7.21 1.71 -18.49
CA PHE A 152 6.65 0.43 -18.03
C PHE A 152 5.22 0.27 -18.57
N THR A 153 4.78 -0.97 -18.75
CA THR A 153 3.37 -1.24 -19.02
C THR A 153 2.54 -0.90 -17.79
N VAL A 154 1.53 -0.04 -17.97
CA VAL A 154 0.66 0.42 -16.88
C VAL A 154 -0.77 -0.07 -17.12
N HIS A 155 -1.31 -0.79 -16.14
CA HIS A 155 -2.70 -1.22 -16.11
C HIS A 155 -3.47 -0.33 -15.14
N GLY A 156 -4.49 0.37 -15.65
CA GLY A 156 -5.28 1.34 -14.89
C GLY A 156 -6.32 0.71 -13.97
N HIS A 157 -6.44 -0.60 -13.89
CA HIS A 157 -7.40 -1.30 -13.03
C HIS A 157 -6.90 -2.71 -12.70
N GLY A 158 -7.48 -3.29 -11.68
CA GLY A 158 -7.26 -4.65 -11.21
C GLY A 158 -7.89 -4.82 -9.83
N VAL A 159 -8.24 -6.05 -9.49
CA VAL A 159 -8.69 -6.44 -8.16
C VAL A 159 -7.54 -7.09 -7.43
N TYR A 160 -7.09 -6.46 -6.34
CA TYR A 160 -6.07 -7.03 -5.48
C TYR A 160 -6.71 -7.98 -4.47
N LEU A 161 -6.34 -9.25 -4.51
CA LEU A 161 -6.78 -10.23 -3.52
C LEU A 161 -5.76 -10.29 -2.38
N ALA A 162 -6.21 -9.98 -1.18
CA ALA A 162 -5.40 -10.01 0.02
C ALA A 162 -5.50 -11.35 0.73
N THR A 163 -4.35 -11.92 1.12
CA THR A 163 -4.26 -13.13 1.95
C THR A 163 -3.52 -12.81 3.25
N THR A 164 -3.59 -13.70 4.23
CA THR A 164 -2.93 -13.48 5.53
C THR A 164 -1.40 -13.57 5.43
N GLY A 165 -0.87 -14.54 4.67
CA GLY A 165 0.56 -14.87 4.71
C GLY A 165 0.99 -15.58 6.02
N PRO A 166 2.29 -15.73 6.34
CA PRO A 166 3.44 -15.34 5.50
C PRO A 166 3.74 -16.35 4.38
N ARG A 167 3.11 -17.54 4.38
CA ARG A 167 3.27 -18.53 3.32
C ARG A 167 2.71 -18.02 2.01
N LEU A 168 3.27 -18.48 0.93
CA LEU A 168 2.64 -18.34 -0.39
C LEU A 168 1.40 -19.22 -0.50
N GLU A 169 0.52 -18.85 -1.40
CA GLU A 169 -0.74 -19.52 -1.68
C GLU A 169 -0.48 -20.84 -2.42
N THR A 170 -1.32 -21.84 -2.19
CA THR A 170 -1.26 -23.09 -2.96
C THR A 170 -1.87 -22.89 -4.35
N ALA A 171 -1.49 -23.73 -5.31
CA ALA A 171 -2.09 -23.73 -6.66
C ALA A 171 -3.64 -23.87 -6.62
N ALA A 172 -4.20 -24.55 -5.62
CA ALA A 172 -5.65 -24.68 -5.45
C ALA A 172 -6.27 -23.35 -4.97
N GLU A 173 -5.62 -22.64 -4.05
CA GLU A 173 -6.03 -21.30 -3.61
C GLU A 173 -5.96 -20.31 -4.78
N ILE A 174 -4.90 -20.35 -5.58
CA ILE A 174 -4.76 -19.49 -6.77
C ILE A 174 -5.90 -19.73 -7.77
N ARG A 175 -6.27 -20.99 -8.03
CA ARG A 175 -7.45 -21.30 -8.88
C ARG A 175 -8.73 -20.72 -8.29
N LYS A 176 -8.97 -20.86 -6.97
CA LYS A 176 -10.10 -20.26 -6.27
C LYS A 176 -10.11 -18.73 -6.45
N PHE A 177 -8.99 -18.09 -6.22
CA PHE A 177 -8.86 -16.62 -6.24
C PHE A 177 -9.14 -16.02 -7.63
N ARG A 178 -8.72 -16.73 -8.67
CA ARG A 178 -9.06 -16.38 -10.06
C ARG A 178 -10.57 -16.48 -10.32
N LEU A 179 -11.24 -17.50 -9.80
CA LEU A 179 -12.70 -17.66 -9.91
C LEU A 179 -13.45 -16.56 -9.16
N LEU A 180 -12.90 -16.04 -8.06
CA LEU A 180 -13.46 -14.91 -7.33
C LEU A 180 -13.25 -13.57 -8.05
N GLY A 181 -12.50 -13.53 -9.15
CA GLY A 181 -12.25 -12.32 -9.91
C GLY A 181 -11.02 -11.51 -9.44
N GLY A 182 -10.12 -12.12 -8.67
CA GLY A 182 -8.82 -11.52 -8.33
C GLY A 182 -7.90 -11.45 -9.56
N ASP A 183 -7.17 -10.34 -9.68
CA ASP A 183 -6.17 -10.11 -10.72
C ASP A 183 -4.74 -10.17 -10.18
N LEU A 184 -4.57 -9.76 -8.93
CA LEU A 184 -3.31 -9.73 -8.19
C LEU A 184 -3.49 -10.45 -6.84
N VAL A 185 -2.43 -11.04 -6.30
CA VAL A 185 -2.43 -11.63 -4.95
C VAL A 185 -1.28 -11.10 -4.12
N GLY A 186 -1.57 -10.75 -2.87
CA GLY A 186 -0.56 -10.30 -1.92
C GLY A 186 -1.13 -10.18 -0.51
N GLN A 187 -0.36 -9.62 0.44
CA GLN A 187 -0.61 -9.82 1.86
C GLN A 187 -0.70 -8.50 2.66
N THR A 188 -0.72 -7.32 2.00
CA THR A 188 -0.50 -6.07 2.74
C THR A 188 -1.50 -4.94 2.49
N LEU A 189 -2.23 -4.92 1.35
CA LEU A 189 -3.23 -3.87 1.12
C LEU A 189 -4.43 -3.96 2.06
N ALA A 190 -4.84 -5.16 2.46
CA ALA A 190 -5.72 -5.35 3.59
C ALA A 190 -4.89 -5.85 4.80
N PRO A 191 -5.15 -5.32 6.01
CA PRO A 191 -6.20 -4.37 6.37
C PRO A 191 -5.83 -2.88 6.15
N GLU A 192 -4.64 -2.56 5.60
CA GLU A 192 -4.10 -1.19 5.56
C GLU A 192 -5.07 -0.18 4.91
N VAL A 193 -5.66 -0.52 3.77
CA VAL A 193 -6.60 0.38 3.07
C VAL A 193 -7.87 0.64 3.90
N PHE A 194 -8.42 -0.37 4.56
CA PHE A 194 -9.63 -0.22 5.38
C PHE A 194 -9.36 0.66 6.59
N LEU A 195 -8.24 0.44 7.28
CA LEU A 195 -7.79 1.28 8.39
C LEU A 195 -7.52 2.72 7.97
N ALA A 196 -6.89 2.94 6.81
CA ALA A 196 -6.68 4.28 6.26
C ALA A 196 -8.02 5.01 6.03
N ARG A 197 -9.04 4.32 5.57
CA ARG A 197 -10.37 4.87 5.36
C ARG A 197 -11.09 5.21 6.67
N GLU A 198 -10.93 4.41 7.71
CA GLU A 198 -11.46 4.72 9.05
C GLU A 198 -10.83 6.00 9.64
N LEU A 199 -9.60 6.31 9.27
CA LEU A 199 -8.93 7.56 9.61
C LEU A 199 -9.21 8.69 8.60
N GLU A 200 -10.10 8.49 7.64
CA GLU A 200 -10.45 9.49 6.61
C GLU A 200 -9.23 9.98 5.81
N LEU A 201 -8.25 9.09 5.59
CA LEU A 201 -7.12 9.35 4.71
C LEU A 201 -7.52 9.11 3.25
N CYS A 202 -7.01 9.93 2.34
CA CYS A 202 -7.01 9.60 0.92
C CYS A 202 -5.92 8.55 0.69
N TYR A 203 -6.31 7.36 0.25
CA TYR A 203 -5.40 6.24 0.05
C TYR A 203 -5.47 5.75 -1.39
N VAL A 204 -4.31 5.56 -2.02
CA VAL A 204 -4.15 4.96 -3.34
C VAL A 204 -3.00 3.96 -3.31
N ALA A 205 -3.06 2.93 -4.13
CA ALA A 205 -1.98 1.96 -4.27
C ALA A 205 -1.41 1.98 -5.69
N LEU A 206 -0.09 1.88 -5.79
CA LEU A 206 0.64 1.52 -6.99
C LEU A 206 1.31 0.18 -6.73
N THR A 207 1.00 -0.80 -7.56
CA THR A 207 1.60 -2.12 -7.47
C THR A 207 2.48 -2.40 -8.68
N TYR A 208 3.51 -3.22 -8.49
CA TYR A 208 4.27 -3.81 -9.59
C TYR A 208 4.29 -5.32 -9.43
N VAL A 209 4.01 -6.01 -10.50
CA VAL A 209 3.95 -7.48 -10.51
C VAL A 209 5.35 -8.04 -10.33
N VAL A 210 5.57 -8.90 -9.32
CA VAL A 210 6.89 -9.49 -9.06
C VAL A 210 7.05 -10.88 -9.65
N ASN A 211 5.96 -11.63 -9.77
CA ASN A 211 5.94 -12.98 -10.32
C ASN A 211 4.52 -13.35 -10.75
N TYR A 212 4.37 -14.40 -11.51
CA TYR A 212 3.11 -15.11 -11.63
C TYR A 212 2.88 -15.97 -10.38
N ALA A 213 1.66 -15.97 -9.85
CA ALA A 213 1.32 -16.73 -8.66
C ALA A 213 1.48 -18.24 -8.86
N GLU A 214 1.64 -18.96 -7.75
CA GLU A 214 1.89 -20.41 -7.74
C GLU A 214 0.84 -21.19 -8.54
N GLY A 215 1.29 -22.03 -9.47
CA GLY A 215 0.41 -22.86 -10.31
C GLY A 215 -0.38 -22.09 -11.39
N LEU A 216 -0.10 -20.79 -11.62
CA LEU A 216 -0.63 -20.06 -12.79
C LEU A 216 0.07 -20.48 -14.07
N LEU A 217 1.37 -20.69 -14.00
CA LEU A 217 2.21 -21.28 -15.04
C LEU A 217 2.82 -22.58 -14.51
N ASP A 218 3.10 -23.50 -15.43
CA ASP A 218 3.82 -24.73 -15.09
C ASP A 218 5.31 -24.42 -14.94
N ARG A 219 5.75 -24.27 -13.69
CA ARG A 219 7.13 -23.98 -13.32
C ARG A 219 7.59 -24.98 -12.25
N PRO A 220 8.74 -25.66 -12.46
CA PRO A 220 9.23 -26.65 -11.50
C PRO A 220 9.68 -25.97 -10.22
N TYR A 221 9.31 -26.55 -9.08
CA TYR A 221 9.83 -26.14 -7.77
C TYR A 221 11.35 -26.30 -7.71
N ARG A 222 12.04 -25.26 -7.27
CA ARG A 222 13.50 -25.24 -7.07
C ARG A 222 13.80 -25.01 -5.59
N PRO A 223 14.35 -26.01 -4.87
CA PRO A 223 14.75 -25.82 -3.48
C PRO A 223 15.69 -24.62 -3.27
N GLY A 224 15.44 -23.83 -2.22
CA GLY A 224 16.24 -22.66 -1.90
C GLY A 224 15.87 -21.38 -2.64
N THR A 225 14.87 -21.43 -3.53
CA THR A 225 14.30 -20.25 -4.20
C THR A 225 12.89 -19.96 -3.68
N LEU A 226 12.46 -18.71 -3.71
CA LEU A 226 11.13 -18.27 -3.35
C LEU A 226 10.49 -17.55 -4.54
N PHE A 227 10.34 -16.23 -4.49
CA PHE A 227 9.71 -15.46 -5.60
C PHE A 227 10.49 -15.56 -6.90
N GLU A 228 11.80 -15.57 -6.84
CA GLU A 228 12.72 -15.75 -7.97
C GLU A 228 12.57 -17.14 -8.61
N GLY A 229 12.10 -18.13 -7.87
CA GLY A 229 11.78 -19.46 -8.41
C GLY A 229 10.50 -19.49 -9.23
N LEU A 230 9.65 -18.48 -9.07
CA LEU A 230 8.41 -18.29 -9.82
C LEU A 230 8.59 -17.39 -11.06
N ALA A 231 9.81 -17.01 -11.42
CA ALA A 231 10.12 -16.10 -12.51
C ALA A 231 11.25 -16.64 -13.41
N THR A 232 11.23 -16.29 -14.68
CA THR A 232 12.35 -16.46 -15.59
C THR A 232 13.42 -15.40 -15.36
N THR A 233 14.63 -15.60 -15.89
CA THR A 233 15.69 -14.60 -15.81
C THR A 233 15.27 -13.23 -16.39
N GLU A 234 14.52 -13.25 -17.50
CA GLU A 234 14.00 -12.04 -18.14
C GLU A 234 12.96 -11.34 -17.25
N GLU A 235 12.04 -12.07 -16.66
CA GLU A 235 11.04 -11.55 -15.72
C GLU A 235 11.70 -10.93 -14.49
N VAL A 236 12.71 -11.60 -13.93
CA VAL A 236 13.51 -11.05 -12.81
C VAL A 236 14.19 -9.73 -13.21
N ALA A 237 14.76 -9.63 -14.41
CA ALA A 237 15.37 -8.41 -14.91
C ALA A 237 14.35 -7.28 -15.07
N ARG A 238 13.14 -7.57 -15.55
CA ARG A 238 12.04 -6.59 -15.66
C ARG A 238 11.61 -6.08 -14.29
N VAL A 239 11.46 -6.95 -13.31
CA VAL A 239 11.14 -6.57 -11.92
C VAL A 239 12.24 -5.69 -11.33
N ALA A 240 13.50 -6.09 -11.49
CA ALA A 240 14.64 -5.31 -11.02
C ALA A 240 14.71 -3.92 -11.65
N ALA A 241 14.33 -3.78 -12.93
CA ALA A 241 14.26 -2.48 -13.59
C ALA A 241 13.21 -1.55 -12.95
N VAL A 242 12.04 -2.09 -12.56
CA VAL A 242 11.01 -1.32 -11.83
C VAL A 242 11.51 -0.92 -10.45
N GLU A 243 12.14 -1.83 -9.73
CA GLU A 243 12.69 -1.55 -8.39
C GLU A 243 13.80 -0.48 -8.45
N ALA A 244 14.66 -0.53 -9.46
CA ALA A 244 15.68 0.49 -9.68
C ALA A 244 15.09 1.86 -10.05
N ALA A 245 13.95 1.89 -10.73
CA ALA A 245 13.26 3.12 -11.10
C ALA A 245 12.38 3.70 -9.97
N LEU A 246 12.18 2.97 -8.86
CA LEU A 246 11.32 3.38 -7.75
C LEU A 246 11.57 4.83 -7.28
N PRO A 247 12.82 5.29 -7.02
CA PRO A 247 13.05 6.65 -6.55
C PRO A 247 12.52 7.70 -7.54
N GLN A 248 12.83 7.54 -8.82
CA GLN A 248 12.42 8.47 -9.87
C GLN A 248 10.91 8.45 -10.07
N LEU A 249 10.28 7.28 -10.03
CA LEU A 249 8.83 7.14 -10.08
C LEU A 249 8.16 7.86 -8.90
N LEU A 250 8.64 7.64 -7.67
CA LEU A 250 8.10 8.31 -6.50
C LEU A 250 8.25 9.82 -6.58
N LEU A 251 9.46 10.32 -6.90
CA LEU A 251 9.72 11.75 -6.98
C LEU A 251 8.92 12.43 -8.11
N GLY A 252 8.67 11.74 -9.22
CA GLY A 252 7.83 12.24 -10.31
C GLY A 252 6.33 12.25 -9.98
N LEU A 253 5.86 11.29 -9.17
CA LEU A 253 4.44 11.13 -8.85
C LEU A 253 3.99 11.98 -7.65
N LEU A 254 4.82 12.10 -6.62
CA LEU A 254 4.47 12.74 -5.36
C LEU A 254 4.01 14.18 -5.49
N PRO A 255 4.62 15.07 -6.32
CA PRO A 255 4.13 16.45 -6.47
C PRO A 255 2.68 16.51 -6.98
N GLY A 256 2.34 15.73 -7.99
CA GLY A 256 0.98 15.66 -8.55
C GLY A 256 -0.04 15.12 -7.54
N LEU A 257 0.34 14.07 -6.80
CA LEU A 257 -0.52 13.51 -5.75
C LEU A 257 -0.70 14.48 -4.57
N ALA A 258 0.36 15.16 -4.15
CA ALA A 258 0.31 16.15 -3.08
C ALA A 258 -0.56 17.35 -3.47
N ALA A 259 -0.46 17.84 -4.70
CA ALA A 259 -1.25 18.96 -5.21
C ALA A 259 -2.73 18.62 -5.46
N THR A 260 -3.10 17.33 -5.48
CA THR A 260 -4.49 16.91 -5.74
C THR A 260 -5.41 17.42 -4.63
N PRO A 261 -6.49 18.16 -4.94
CA PRO A 261 -7.46 18.61 -3.94
C PRO A 261 -8.11 17.44 -3.22
N ARG A 262 -8.59 17.66 -2.00
CA ARG A 262 -9.36 16.67 -1.24
C ARG A 262 -10.86 16.96 -1.33
N GLN A 263 -11.42 16.95 -2.53
CA GLN A 263 -12.85 17.12 -2.80
C GLN A 263 -13.59 15.78 -2.81
N CYS A 264 -12.86 14.67 -2.82
CA CYS A 264 -13.37 13.30 -2.71
C CYS A 264 -14.16 13.05 -1.42
N PRO A 265 -14.91 11.95 -1.32
CA PRO A 265 -15.64 11.60 -0.09
C PRO A 265 -14.74 11.15 1.07
N CYS A 266 -13.44 10.88 0.85
CA CYS A 266 -12.55 10.34 1.89
C CYS A 266 -12.54 11.13 3.20
N PRO A 267 -12.50 12.49 3.24
CA PRO A 267 -12.52 13.24 4.49
C PRO A 267 -13.85 13.22 5.24
N ARG A 268 -14.90 12.64 4.68
CA ARG A 268 -16.27 12.65 5.22
C ARG A 268 -16.88 11.26 5.37
N LEU A 269 -16.06 10.20 5.39
CA LEU A 269 -16.54 8.83 5.52
C LEU A 269 -17.30 8.57 6.83
N LEU A 270 -16.93 9.28 7.89
CA LEU A 270 -17.54 9.20 9.21
C LEU A 270 -18.54 10.33 9.50
N GLU A 271 -18.93 11.13 8.49
CA GLU A 271 -19.86 12.26 8.64
C GLU A 271 -21.16 11.89 9.34
N ARG A 272 -21.71 10.71 9.01
CA ARG A 272 -22.93 10.18 9.66
C ARG A 272 -22.81 10.17 11.19
N TYR A 273 -21.64 9.76 11.71
CA TYR A 273 -21.42 9.64 13.15
C TYR A 273 -21.16 10.99 13.80
N ARG A 274 -20.52 11.93 13.09
CA ARG A 274 -20.39 13.33 13.55
C ARG A 274 -21.74 14.03 13.63
N LEU A 275 -22.58 13.86 12.61
CA LEU A 275 -23.94 14.44 12.61
C LEU A 275 -24.85 13.89 13.71
N ARG A 276 -24.60 12.66 14.15
CA ARG A 276 -25.32 12.04 15.28
C ARG A 276 -24.75 12.43 16.66
N GLY A 277 -23.58 13.06 16.69
CA GLY A 277 -22.87 13.35 17.94
C GLY A 277 -22.08 12.19 18.54
N ASP A 278 -21.95 11.05 17.83
CA ASP A 278 -21.18 9.89 18.27
C ASP A 278 -19.67 10.18 18.27
N LEU A 279 -19.21 11.03 17.34
CA LEU A 279 -17.81 11.43 17.17
C LEU A 279 -17.61 12.92 17.37
N GLY A 280 -16.68 13.27 18.25
CA GLY A 280 -16.25 14.65 18.47
C GLY A 280 -15.29 15.15 17.37
N PRO A 281 -14.83 16.42 17.48
CA PRO A 281 -13.93 17.01 16.48
C PRO A 281 -12.51 16.44 16.51
N ASP A 282 -12.04 15.96 17.65
CA ASP A 282 -10.72 15.33 17.77
C ASP A 282 -10.77 13.85 17.37
N TRP A 283 -10.21 13.54 16.22
CA TRP A 283 -10.18 12.18 15.68
C TRP A 283 -9.48 11.17 16.61
N ARG A 284 -8.57 11.61 17.49
CA ARG A 284 -7.90 10.73 18.45
C ARG A 284 -8.87 10.10 19.44
N THR A 285 -10.00 10.76 19.67
CA THR A 285 -11.06 10.23 20.54
C THR A 285 -11.94 9.19 19.85
N TRP A 286 -11.87 9.06 18.50
CA TRP A 286 -12.67 8.08 17.77
C TRP A 286 -12.09 6.68 17.86
N VAL A 287 -10.78 6.58 17.99
CA VAL A 287 -9.98 5.36 17.90
C VAL A 287 -9.43 4.99 19.29
N ARG A 288 -9.55 3.73 19.68
CA ARG A 288 -9.21 3.23 21.03
C ARG A 288 -8.43 1.92 20.96
#